data_687f4bbc56523706745f63f925bdefde
#
_entry.id   687f4bbc56523706745f63f925bdefde
#
_cell.length_a   1.000
_cell.length_b   1.000
_cell.length_c   1.000
_cell.angle_alpha   90.00
_cell.angle_beta   90.00
_cell.angle_gamma   90.00
#
_symmetry.space_group_name_H-M   'P 1'
#
loop_
_entity.id
_entity.type
_entity.pdbx_description
1 polymer ?
#
loop_
_entity_poly.entity_id
_entity_poly.type
_entity_poly.pdbx_seq_one_letter_code
_entity_poly.pdbx_strand_id
1 'polypeptide(L)'
;MLKIVVDTREKKPYTLKGHIIKRRALESGDYSLLGYTKKIIIERKSLADLFGTITVKKNLIRFTKELERLRKIPYWFILVDASPTSISKGFRHSRANGFATLCFLFELIFKYNGRVLFAKSRDEASMLIEAMFNGFIEAQKN
;
A
#
# COMPACT_ATOMS: atom_id res chain seq x y z
N MET A 1 -5.88 -11.17 18.37
CA MET A 1 -5.68 -9.71 18.36
C MET A 1 -4.30 -9.39 17.82
N LEU A 2 -4.24 -8.58 16.78
CA LEU A 2 -2.99 -8.22 16.13
C LEU A 2 -2.35 -7.00 16.82
N LYS A 3 -1.03 -6.88 16.69
CA LYS A 3 -0.29 -5.67 17.08
C LYS A 3 0.19 -5.02 15.78
N ILE A 4 -0.54 -4.01 15.34
CA ILE A 4 -0.34 -3.36 14.05
C ILE A 4 0.48 -2.09 14.22
N VAL A 5 1.52 -1.94 13.40
CA VAL A 5 2.33 -0.72 13.34
C VAL A 5 1.76 0.16 12.24
N VAL A 6 1.46 1.41 12.58
CA VAL A 6 1.03 2.43 11.61
C VAL A 6 2.10 3.52 11.59
N ASP A 7 2.59 3.83 10.39
CA ASP A 7 3.64 4.83 10.23
C ASP A 7 3.18 6.19 10.77
N THR A 8 4.07 6.89 11.46
CA THR A 8 3.76 8.18 12.08
C THR A 8 3.39 9.27 11.07
N ARG A 9 3.77 9.09 9.80
CA ARG A 9 3.45 10.05 8.72
C ARG A 9 2.08 9.79 8.08
N GLU A 10 1.44 8.66 8.38
CA GLU A 10 0.09 8.37 7.87
C GLU A 10 -0.92 9.29 8.57
N LYS A 11 -1.49 10.23 7.81
CA LYS A 11 -2.38 11.27 8.35
C LYS A 11 -3.83 10.82 8.50
N LYS A 12 -4.26 9.83 7.70
CA LYS A 12 -5.63 9.33 7.70
C LYS A 12 -5.62 7.81 7.81
N PRO A 13 -5.14 7.25 8.94
CA PRO A 13 -5.05 5.81 9.07
C PRO A 13 -6.43 5.15 9.00
N TYR A 14 -6.46 3.94 8.49
CA TYR A 14 -7.67 3.14 8.49
C TYR A 14 -8.05 2.76 9.92
N THR A 15 -9.36 2.56 10.14
CA THR A 15 -9.87 2.08 11.42
C THR A 15 -9.68 0.57 11.50
N LEU A 16 -8.89 0.11 12.47
CA LEU A 16 -8.57 -1.30 12.67
C LEU A 16 -9.02 -1.70 14.08
N LYS A 17 -10.34 -1.80 14.26
CA LYS A 17 -10.96 -2.06 15.55
C LYS A 17 -10.56 -3.43 16.11
N GLY A 18 -10.41 -3.49 17.43
CA GLY A 18 -10.12 -4.75 18.11
C GLY A 18 -8.66 -5.15 18.10
N HIS A 19 -7.79 -4.31 17.56
CA HIS A 19 -6.36 -4.57 17.49
C HIS A 19 -5.58 -3.51 18.26
N ILE A 20 -4.34 -3.85 18.65
CA ILE A 20 -3.43 -2.89 19.29
C ILE A 20 -2.72 -2.13 18.18
N ILE A 21 -2.80 -0.79 18.22
CA ILE A 21 -2.16 0.07 17.23
C ILE A 21 -0.93 0.73 17.86
N LYS A 22 0.23 0.57 17.22
CA LYS A 22 1.47 1.23 17.59
C LYS A 22 1.85 2.22 16.49
N ARG A 23 1.94 3.50 16.85
CA ARG A 23 2.38 4.53 15.91
C ARG A 23 3.91 4.61 15.99
N ARG A 24 4.57 4.20 14.92
CA ARG A 24 6.05 4.19 14.82
C ARG A 24 6.49 4.55 13.42
N ALA A 25 7.66 5.17 13.30
CA ALA A 25 8.22 5.46 11.99
C ALA A 25 8.67 4.15 11.32
N LEU A 26 8.17 3.92 10.10
CA LEU A 26 8.63 2.83 9.24
C LEU A 26 9.61 3.40 8.21
N GLU A 27 10.61 2.63 7.81
CA GLU A 27 11.53 3.05 6.75
C GLU A 27 10.78 3.27 5.44
N SER A 28 9.80 2.41 5.16
CA SER A 28 8.94 2.50 3.98
C SER A 28 7.59 1.92 4.30
N GLY A 29 6.55 2.44 3.61
CA GLY A 29 5.20 1.96 3.76
C GLY A 29 4.47 2.55 4.94
N ASP A 30 3.21 2.16 5.08
CA ASP A 30 2.28 2.77 6.03
C ASP A 30 1.83 1.83 7.15
N TYR A 31 1.79 0.53 6.90
CA TYR A 31 1.28 -0.48 7.83
C TYR A 31 2.20 -1.69 7.88
N SER A 32 2.39 -2.21 9.09
CA SER A 32 3.12 -3.46 9.30
C SER A 32 2.65 -4.13 10.58
N LEU A 33 3.31 -5.21 10.95
CA LEU A 33 3.08 -5.91 12.22
C LEU A 33 4.28 -5.71 13.15
N LEU A 34 4.01 -5.53 14.42
CA LEU A 34 5.06 -5.42 15.44
C LEU A 34 5.90 -6.70 15.45
N GLY A 35 7.21 -6.55 15.35
CA GLY A 35 8.13 -7.68 15.25
C GLY A 35 8.37 -8.18 13.83
N TYR A 36 7.64 -7.66 12.84
CA TYR A 36 7.74 -8.10 11.43
C TYR A 36 7.90 -6.92 10.45
N THR A 37 8.36 -5.77 10.93
CA THR A 37 8.46 -4.56 10.10
C THR A 37 9.45 -4.68 8.95
N LYS A 38 10.32 -5.68 8.97
CA LYS A 38 11.24 -5.97 7.87
C LYS A 38 10.78 -7.15 7.02
N LYS A 39 9.62 -7.70 7.30
CA LYS A 39 9.10 -8.88 6.59
C LYS A 39 7.82 -8.62 5.84
N ILE A 40 6.92 -7.79 6.37
CA ILE A 40 5.65 -7.47 5.72
C ILE A 40 5.36 -5.98 5.86
N ILE A 41 5.03 -5.34 4.74
CA ILE A 41 4.72 -3.91 4.67
C ILE A 41 3.55 -3.71 3.72
N ILE A 42 2.65 -2.82 4.08
CA ILE A 42 1.59 -2.34 3.19
C ILE A 42 1.79 -0.85 2.96
N GLU A 43 1.91 -0.48 1.70
CA GLU A 43 1.92 0.92 1.27
C GLU A 43 0.51 1.27 0.80
N ARG A 44 -0.10 2.29 1.40
CA ARG A 44 -1.40 2.77 0.99
C ARG A 44 -1.25 3.82 -0.09
N LYS A 45 -2.13 3.76 -1.12
CA LYS A 45 -2.10 4.73 -2.21
C LYS A 45 -3.52 5.17 -2.54
N SER A 46 -3.84 6.44 -2.30
CA SER A 46 -5.11 7.00 -2.76
C SER A 46 -5.09 7.17 -4.28
N LEU A 47 -6.27 7.28 -4.89
CA LEU A 47 -6.39 7.51 -6.33
C LEU A 47 -5.67 8.79 -6.75
N ALA A 48 -5.88 9.88 -6.00
CA ALA A 48 -5.22 11.15 -6.28
C ALA A 48 -3.69 11.05 -6.20
N ASP A 49 -3.18 10.37 -5.15
CA ASP A 49 -1.74 10.19 -4.98
C ASP A 49 -1.13 9.32 -6.06
N LEU A 50 -1.87 8.29 -6.51
CA LEU A 50 -1.42 7.43 -7.58
C LEU A 50 -1.22 8.22 -8.88
N PHE A 51 -2.24 8.99 -9.28
CA PHE A 51 -2.15 9.80 -10.49
C PHE A 51 -1.12 10.92 -10.35
N GLY A 52 -1.02 11.52 -9.17
CA GLY A 52 0.00 12.54 -8.88
C GLY A 52 1.42 12.00 -8.96
N THR A 53 1.63 10.75 -8.55
CA THR A 53 2.93 10.09 -8.64
C THR A 53 3.39 9.97 -10.09
N ILE A 54 2.47 9.60 -10.99
CA ILE A 54 2.81 9.36 -12.40
C ILE A 54 3.03 10.67 -13.15
N THR A 55 2.26 11.71 -12.83
CA THR A 55 2.24 12.95 -13.62
C THR A 55 3.25 14.00 -13.13
N VAL A 56 3.67 13.94 -11.86
CA VAL A 56 4.61 14.93 -11.29
C VAL A 56 5.96 14.27 -11.12
N LYS A 57 6.95 14.75 -11.89
CA LYS A 57 8.29 14.15 -11.96
C LYS A 57 8.94 13.96 -10.59
N LYS A 58 8.89 14.97 -9.73
CA LYS A 58 9.50 14.87 -8.38
C LYS A 58 8.82 13.82 -7.52
N ASN A 59 7.49 13.62 -7.70
CA ASN A 59 6.75 12.60 -6.97
C ASN A 59 7.14 11.20 -7.46
N LEU A 60 7.32 11.04 -8.76
CA LEU A 60 7.75 9.78 -9.33
C LEU A 60 9.17 9.41 -8.87
N ILE A 61 10.08 10.39 -8.83
CA ILE A 61 11.44 10.18 -8.33
C ILE A 61 11.42 9.73 -6.87
N ARG A 62 10.63 10.40 -6.03
CA ARG A 62 10.49 10.08 -4.62
C ARG A 62 9.92 8.67 -4.43
N PHE A 63 8.85 8.34 -5.19
CA PHE A 63 8.23 7.04 -5.11
C PHE A 63 9.18 5.94 -5.59
N THR A 64 9.96 6.19 -6.63
CA THR A 64 10.96 5.22 -7.11
C THR A 64 11.99 4.90 -6.04
N LYS A 65 12.43 5.90 -5.27
CA LYS A 65 13.33 5.68 -4.15
C LYS A 65 12.68 4.82 -3.06
N GLU A 66 11.40 5.04 -2.79
CA GLU A 66 10.65 4.21 -1.85
C GLU A 66 10.53 2.78 -2.36
N LEU A 67 10.25 2.59 -3.66
CA LEU A 67 10.17 1.27 -4.26
C LEU A 67 11.50 0.51 -4.14
N GLU A 68 12.63 1.19 -4.27
CA GLU A 68 13.94 0.57 -4.08
C GLU A 68 14.13 0.07 -2.64
N ARG A 69 13.53 0.74 -1.65
CA ARG A 69 13.55 0.25 -0.27
C ARG A 69 12.56 -0.91 -0.08
N LEU A 70 11.35 -0.77 -0.64
CA LEU A 70 10.30 -1.78 -0.50
C LEU A 70 10.69 -3.12 -1.12
N ARG A 71 11.39 -3.11 -2.25
CA ARG A 71 11.79 -4.35 -2.92
C ARG A 71 12.63 -5.28 -2.04
N LYS A 72 13.23 -4.76 -0.98
CA LYS A 72 14.03 -5.52 -0.02
C LYS A 72 13.17 -6.23 1.03
N ILE A 73 11.89 -5.88 1.11
CA ILE A 73 10.94 -6.49 2.04
C ILE A 73 10.35 -7.73 1.37
N PRO A 74 10.41 -8.91 1.99
CA PRO A 74 9.92 -10.15 1.35
C PRO A 74 8.46 -10.09 0.92
N TYR A 75 7.60 -9.48 1.72
CA TYR A 75 6.17 -9.40 1.45
C TYR A 75 5.72 -7.95 1.56
N TRP A 76 5.77 -7.21 0.47
CA TRP A 76 5.23 -5.87 0.47
C TRP A 76 4.08 -5.76 -0.54
N PHE A 77 3.13 -4.93 -0.17
CA PHE A 77 1.89 -4.75 -0.91
C PHE A 77 1.64 -3.26 -1.12
N ILE A 78 1.09 -2.92 -2.26
CA ILE A 78 0.50 -1.61 -2.47
C ILE A 78 -1.01 -1.79 -2.46
N LEU A 79 -1.69 -1.08 -1.56
CA LEU A 79 -3.15 -1.10 -1.42
C LEU A 79 -3.70 0.21 -1.97
N VAL A 80 -4.37 0.11 -3.10
CA VAL A 80 -4.93 1.28 -3.79
C VAL A 80 -6.38 1.47 -3.37
N ASP A 81 -6.72 2.71 -2.95
CA ASP A 81 -8.07 3.07 -2.53
C ASP A 81 -8.99 3.32 -3.74
N ALA A 82 -9.08 2.35 -4.64
CA ALA A 82 -9.92 2.43 -5.83
C ALA A 82 -10.05 1.05 -6.46
N SER A 83 -11.10 0.85 -7.26
CA SER A 83 -11.22 -0.36 -8.06
C SER A 83 -10.39 -0.22 -9.35
N PRO A 84 -10.01 -1.34 -9.98
CA PRO A 84 -9.36 -1.29 -11.29
C PRO A 84 -10.19 -0.51 -12.33
N THR A 85 -11.50 -0.69 -12.31
CA THR A 85 -12.41 0.01 -13.22
C THR A 85 -12.33 1.52 -13.02
N SER A 86 -12.34 1.98 -11.76
CA SER A 86 -12.22 3.41 -11.45
C SER A 86 -10.89 3.98 -11.94
N ILE A 87 -9.81 3.24 -11.76
CA ILE A 87 -8.49 3.68 -12.22
C ILE A 87 -8.47 3.79 -13.75
N SER A 88 -9.03 2.80 -14.46
CA SER A 88 -9.03 2.76 -15.92
C SER A 88 -9.78 3.94 -16.53
N LYS A 89 -10.76 4.49 -15.82
CA LYS A 89 -11.52 5.67 -16.27
C LYS A 89 -10.71 6.96 -16.15
N GLY A 90 -9.58 6.94 -15.48
CA GLY A 90 -8.76 8.13 -15.24
C GLY A 90 -9.21 8.90 -14.02
N PHE A 91 -8.48 9.96 -13.73
CA PHE A 91 -8.77 10.86 -12.61
C PHE A 91 -9.01 12.25 -13.16
N ARG A 92 -10.18 12.84 -12.84
CA ARG A 92 -10.63 14.10 -13.46
C ARG A 92 -9.66 15.27 -13.29
N HIS A 93 -8.79 15.22 -12.27
CA HIS A 93 -7.78 16.26 -12.02
C HIS A 93 -6.41 15.90 -12.61
N SER A 94 -6.34 14.89 -13.45
CA SER A 94 -5.10 14.43 -14.05
C SER A 94 -5.29 14.14 -15.54
N ARG A 95 -4.23 14.39 -16.32
CA ARG A 95 -4.20 14.05 -17.75
C ARG A 95 -3.63 12.64 -18.00
N ALA A 96 -3.20 11.95 -16.94
CA ALA A 96 -2.65 10.61 -17.10
C ALA A 96 -3.73 9.65 -17.61
N ASN A 97 -3.34 8.77 -18.53
CA ASN A 97 -4.21 7.73 -19.05
C ASN A 97 -4.47 6.68 -17.98
N GLY A 98 -5.73 6.34 -17.75
CA GLY A 98 -6.11 5.39 -16.70
C GLY A 98 -5.54 3.99 -16.93
N PHE A 99 -5.58 3.50 -18.18
CA PHE A 99 -5.03 2.19 -18.47
C PHE A 99 -3.51 2.17 -18.28
N ALA A 100 -2.80 3.22 -18.70
CA ALA A 100 -1.36 3.32 -18.48
C ALA A 100 -1.03 3.35 -16.99
N THR A 101 -1.91 3.96 -16.18
CA THR A 101 -1.77 3.97 -14.72
C THR A 101 -1.89 2.56 -14.14
N LEU A 102 -2.84 1.76 -14.65
CA LEU A 102 -2.94 0.36 -14.27
C LEU A 102 -1.68 -0.42 -14.66
N CYS A 103 -1.17 -0.18 -15.87
CA CYS A 103 0.07 -0.83 -16.32
C CYS A 103 1.24 -0.50 -15.38
N PHE A 104 1.33 0.75 -14.95
CA PHE A 104 2.34 1.17 -14.00
C PHE A 104 2.25 0.39 -12.68
N LEU A 105 1.05 0.21 -12.15
CA LEU A 105 0.84 -0.58 -10.94
C LEU A 105 1.34 -2.02 -11.11
N PHE A 106 1.01 -2.65 -12.23
CA PHE A 106 1.42 -4.03 -12.45
C PHE A 106 2.92 -4.16 -12.73
N GLU A 107 3.59 -3.11 -13.24
CA GLU A 107 5.05 -3.08 -13.33
C GLU A 107 5.72 -3.30 -11.98
N LEU A 108 5.07 -2.85 -10.90
CA LEU A 108 5.64 -2.99 -9.55
C LEU A 108 5.83 -4.46 -9.15
N ILE A 109 4.98 -5.35 -9.68
CA ILE A 109 5.10 -6.79 -9.42
C ILE A 109 6.38 -7.32 -10.03
N PHE A 110 6.66 -6.94 -11.27
CA PHE A 110 7.78 -7.51 -12.04
C PHE A 110 9.12 -6.84 -11.75
N LYS A 111 9.12 -5.53 -11.47
CA LYS A 111 10.36 -4.79 -11.21
C LYS A 111 10.76 -4.77 -9.75
N TYR A 112 9.79 -4.75 -8.83
CA TYR A 112 10.07 -4.52 -7.41
C TYR A 112 9.51 -5.61 -6.50
N ASN A 113 9.02 -6.70 -7.07
CA ASN A 113 8.42 -7.81 -6.32
C ASN A 113 7.24 -7.36 -5.44
N GLY A 114 6.50 -6.38 -5.90
CA GLY A 114 5.31 -5.88 -5.20
C GLY A 114 4.09 -6.76 -5.43
N ARG A 115 3.09 -6.53 -4.60
CA ARG A 115 1.78 -7.16 -4.76
C ARG A 115 0.75 -6.06 -4.71
N VAL A 116 -0.21 -6.10 -5.64
CA VAL A 116 -1.17 -5.01 -5.81
C VAL A 116 -2.54 -5.47 -5.31
N LEU A 117 -3.13 -4.68 -4.42
CA LEU A 117 -4.48 -4.89 -3.92
C LEU A 117 -5.31 -3.66 -4.20
N PHE A 118 -6.60 -3.87 -4.44
CA PHE A 118 -7.55 -2.80 -4.70
C PHE A 118 -8.66 -2.86 -3.65
N ALA A 119 -9.05 -1.71 -3.12
CA ALA A 119 -10.15 -1.60 -2.19
C ALA A 119 -11.11 -0.52 -2.67
N LYS A 120 -12.42 -0.83 -2.77
CA LYS A 120 -13.42 0.14 -3.22
C LYS A 120 -13.83 1.11 -2.11
N SER A 121 -13.48 0.85 -0.86
CA SER A 121 -13.83 1.69 0.28
C SER A 121 -12.78 1.55 1.37
N ARG A 122 -12.82 2.48 2.32
CA ARG A 122 -11.94 2.42 3.49
C ARG A 122 -12.24 1.20 4.35
N ASP A 123 -13.52 0.84 4.47
CA ASP A 123 -13.92 -0.35 5.23
C ASP A 123 -13.40 -1.63 4.58
N GLU A 124 -13.47 -1.71 3.26
CA GLU A 124 -12.89 -2.85 2.53
C GLU A 124 -11.38 -2.91 2.72
N ALA A 125 -10.70 -1.76 2.67
CA ALA A 125 -9.26 -1.70 2.90
C ALA A 125 -8.89 -2.19 4.29
N SER A 126 -9.63 -1.76 5.32
CA SER A 126 -9.41 -2.21 6.70
C SER A 126 -9.58 -3.72 6.82
N MET A 127 -10.62 -4.26 6.20
CA MET A 127 -10.87 -5.70 6.19
C MET A 127 -9.72 -6.46 5.51
N LEU A 128 -9.24 -5.97 4.38
CA LEU A 128 -8.13 -6.60 3.65
C LEU A 128 -6.83 -6.60 4.45
N ILE A 129 -6.52 -5.48 5.11
CA ILE A 129 -5.33 -5.38 5.97
C ILE A 129 -5.43 -6.38 7.12
N GLU A 130 -6.57 -6.44 7.79
CA GLU A 130 -6.80 -7.37 8.88
C GLU A 130 -6.66 -8.82 8.42
N ALA A 131 -7.32 -9.17 7.32
CA ALA A 131 -7.27 -10.53 6.77
C ALA A 131 -5.84 -10.90 6.35
N MET A 132 -5.13 -9.99 5.72
CA MET A 132 -3.76 -10.22 5.26
C MET A 132 -2.81 -10.45 6.45
N PHE A 133 -2.89 -9.62 7.46
CA PHE A 133 -2.02 -9.76 8.62
C PHE A 133 -2.33 -11.03 9.40
N ASN A 134 -3.61 -11.39 9.55
CA ASN A 134 -3.99 -12.67 10.16
C ASN A 134 -3.44 -13.84 9.34
N GLY A 135 -3.57 -13.79 8.03
CA GLY A 135 -3.03 -14.81 7.13
C GLY A 135 -1.52 -14.94 7.26
N PHE A 136 -0.83 -13.81 7.34
CA PHE A 136 0.62 -13.81 7.53
C PHE A 136 1.02 -14.49 8.84
N ILE A 137 0.36 -14.15 9.95
CA ILE A 137 0.66 -14.74 11.25
C ILE A 137 0.38 -16.26 11.23
N GLU A 138 -0.75 -16.69 10.66
CA GLU A 138 -1.05 -18.11 10.53
C GLU A 138 0.00 -18.84 9.72
N ALA A 139 0.49 -18.23 8.65
CA ALA A 139 1.52 -18.83 7.80
C ALA A 139 2.87 -18.97 8.50
N GLN A 140 3.13 -18.24 9.58
CA GLN A 140 4.36 -18.37 10.38
C GLN A 140 4.31 -19.57 11.33
N LYS A 141 3.13 -20.11 11.58
CA LYS A 141 2.96 -21.28 12.45
C LYS A 141 3.21 -22.55 11.66
N ASN A 142 3.83 -23.52 12.27
CA ASN A 142 4.11 -24.81 11.61
C ASN A 142 3.62 -25.96 12.43
#